data_60c74ae7366ac71c9484dad96a73121c
#
_entry.id   60c74ae7366ac71c9484dad96a73121c
#
_cell.length_a   1.000
_cell.length_b   1.000
_cell.length_c   1.000
_cell.angle_alpha   90.00
_cell.angle_beta   90.00
_cell.angle_gamma   90.00
#
_symmetry.space_group_name_H-M   'P 1'
#
loop_
_entity.id
_entity.type
_entity.pdbx_description
1 polymer ?
#
loop_
_entity_poly.entity_id
_entity_poly.type
_entity_poly.pdbx_seq_one_letter_code
_entity_poly.pdbx_strand_id
1 'polypeptide(L)'
;MKKKNLILVIVLMISAALAFNASLALAKDMTAKDFVAEAKKNIATISISDAKTLFDKGGITFLDVRTKKEYKSGHVPGAINLSRGLIEFKIGKKIADKNASVVVYCKSGGRSSLATYTLVRMGYKNVKSMDGGWKAWAKAGYPVE
;
A
#
# COMPACT_ATOMS: atom_id res chain seq x y z
N MET A 1 -34.69 -5.73 -49.71
CA MET A 1 -33.90 -4.84 -48.79
C MET A 1 -33.72 -5.41 -47.36
N LYS A 2 -34.48 -6.37 -46.92
CA LYS A 2 -34.55 -6.73 -45.50
C LYS A 2 -33.62 -7.88 -45.03
N LYS A 3 -33.28 -8.85 -45.90
CA LYS A 3 -32.43 -10.00 -45.50
C LYS A 3 -30.95 -9.64 -45.32
N LYS A 4 -30.37 -8.80 -46.19
CA LYS A 4 -28.96 -8.38 -46.09
C LYS A 4 -28.68 -7.56 -44.80
N ASN A 5 -29.60 -6.66 -44.43
CA ASN A 5 -29.46 -5.86 -43.22
C ASN A 5 -29.61 -6.71 -41.95
N LEU A 6 -30.46 -7.73 -41.95
CA LEU A 6 -30.61 -8.65 -40.83
C LEU A 6 -29.35 -9.49 -40.60
N ILE A 7 -28.74 -10.00 -41.68
CA ILE A 7 -27.47 -10.75 -41.57
C ILE A 7 -26.34 -9.86 -41.04
N LEU A 8 -26.25 -8.60 -41.51
CA LEU A 8 -25.25 -7.66 -41.04
C LEU A 8 -25.40 -7.36 -39.52
N VAL A 9 -26.64 -7.17 -39.06
CA VAL A 9 -26.92 -6.94 -37.62
C VAL A 9 -26.55 -8.17 -36.76
N ILE A 10 -26.88 -9.38 -37.25
CA ILE A 10 -26.52 -10.62 -36.52
C ILE A 10 -25.01 -10.80 -36.45
N VAL A 11 -24.27 -10.54 -37.52
CA VAL A 11 -22.80 -10.62 -37.55
C VAL A 11 -22.18 -9.59 -36.60
N LEU A 12 -22.69 -8.36 -36.56
CA LEU A 12 -22.26 -7.32 -35.60
C LEU A 12 -22.53 -7.70 -34.15
N MET A 13 -23.67 -8.29 -33.84
CA MET A 13 -24.00 -8.73 -32.47
C MET A 13 -23.13 -9.92 -32.04
N ILE A 14 -22.84 -10.86 -32.93
CA ILE A 14 -21.95 -11.99 -32.62
C ILE A 14 -20.51 -11.51 -32.39
N SER A 15 -20.01 -10.56 -33.20
CA SER A 15 -18.67 -10.00 -33.01
C SER A 15 -18.54 -9.20 -31.69
N ALA A 16 -19.57 -8.45 -31.29
CA ALA A 16 -19.61 -7.75 -30.02
C ALA A 16 -19.64 -8.72 -28.81
N ALA A 17 -20.40 -9.80 -28.91
CA ALA A 17 -20.47 -10.83 -27.88
C ALA A 17 -19.14 -11.59 -27.72
N LEU A 18 -18.43 -11.87 -28.84
CA LEU A 18 -17.11 -12.48 -28.83
C LEU A 18 -16.05 -11.56 -28.20
N ALA A 19 -16.08 -10.26 -28.49
CA ALA A 19 -15.19 -9.27 -27.93
C ALA A 19 -15.41 -9.09 -26.42
N PHE A 20 -16.68 -9.14 -25.96
CA PHE A 20 -17.02 -9.04 -24.54
C PHE A 20 -16.53 -10.26 -23.74
N ASN A 21 -16.65 -11.46 -24.29
CA ASN A 21 -16.14 -12.69 -23.63
C ASN A 21 -14.60 -12.75 -23.58
N ALA A 22 -13.90 -12.21 -24.59
CA ALA A 22 -12.43 -12.14 -24.58
C ALA A 22 -11.88 -11.23 -23.47
N SER A 23 -12.62 -10.18 -23.11
CA SER A 23 -12.23 -9.27 -22.01
C SER A 23 -12.36 -9.90 -20.62
N LEU A 24 -13.27 -10.86 -20.44
CA LEU A 24 -13.44 -11.60 -19.16
C LEU A 24 -12.38 -12.69 -18.95
N ALA A 25 -11.76 -13.19 -20.02
CA ALA A 25 -10.76 -14.27 -19.95
C ALA A 25 -9.36 -13.83 -19.50
N LEU A 26 -9.12 -12.53 -19.29
CA LEU A 26 -7.79 -11.96 -18.96
C LEU A 26 -7.62 -11.54 -17.49
N ALA A 27 -8.59 -11.81 -16.62
CA ALA A 27 -8.43 -11.58 -15.18
C ALA A 27 -7.51 -12.66 -14.58
N LYS A 28 -6.20 -12.36 -14.51
CA LYS A 28 -5.26 -13.20 -13.79
C LYS A 28 -5.53 -13.07 -12.30
N ASP A 29 -5.68 -14.20 -11.61
CA ASP A 29 -5.77 -14.23 -10.16
C ASP A 29 -4.51 -13.62 -9.53
N MET A 30 -4.71 -12.59 -8.71
CA MET A 30 -3.61 -11.91 -8.03
C MET A 30 -3.41 -12.50 -6.63
N THR A 31 -2.17 -12.81 -6.32
CA THR A 31 -1.76 -13.22 -4.97
C THR A 31 -1.42 -12.00 -4.10
N ALA A 32 -1.34 -12.18 -2.77
CA ALA A 32 -0.86 -11.14 -1.87
C ALA A 32 0.52 -10.60 -2.27
N LYS A 33 1.39 -11.46 -2.84
CA LYS A 33 2.72 -11.09 -3.34
C LYS A 33 2.62 -10.15 -4.54
N ASP A 34 1.66 -10.38 -5.44
CA ASP A 34 1.45 -9.54 -6.62
C ASP A 34 0.96 -8.14 -6.21
N PHE A 35 0.01 -8.06 -5.26
CA PHE A 35 -0.44 -6.78 -4.71
C PHE A 35 0.70 -5.99 -4.04
N VAL A 36 1.56 -6.66 -3.28
CA VAL A 36 2.72 -6.01 -2.66
C VAL A 36 3.72 -5.54 -3.71
N ALA A 37 3.97 -6.34 -4.76
CA ALA A 37 4.87 -5.98 -5.85
C ALA A 37 4.34 -4.78 -6.65
N GLU A 38 3.04 -4.74 -6.92
CA GLU A 38 2.38 -3.59 -7.54
C GLU A 38 2.49 -2.33 -6.66
N ALA A 39 2.17 -2.44 -5.38
CA ALA A 39 2.29 -1.33 -4.44
C ALA A 39 3.70 -0.75 -4.43
N LYS A 40 4.72 -1.61 -4.37
CA LYS A 40 6.14 -1.20 -4.36
C LYS A 40 6.58 -0.43 -5.60
N LYS A 41 5.97 -0.66 -6.76
CA LYS A 41 6.25 0.11 -7.99
C LYS A 41 5.73 1.55 -7.93
N ASN A 42 4.77 1.82 -7.04
CA ASN A 42 4.03 3.09 -6.97
C ASN A 42 4.29 3.89 -5.69
N ILE A 43 5.29 3.51 -4.89
CA ILE A 43 5.62 4.17 -3.63
C ILE A 43 7.12 4.45 -3.52
N ALA A 44 7.47 5.42 -2.68
CA ALA A 44 8.83 5.57 -2.21
C ALA A 44 9.11 4.59 -1.06
N THR A 45 10.32 4.02 -1.05
CA THR A 45 10.83 3.24 0.07
C THR A 45 12.00 3.97 0.75
N ILE A 46 12.34 3.53 1.95
CA ILE A 46 13.46 4.07 2.72
C ILE A 46 14.19 2.91 3.42
N SER A 47 15.51 2.94 3.39
CA SER A 47 16.33 1.98 4.13
C SER A 47 16.15 2.15 5.65
N ILE A 48 16.47 1.11 6.44
CA ILE A 48 16.42 1.25 7.91
C ILE A 48 17.46 2.24 8.44
N SER A 49 18.63 2.38 7.79
CA SER A 49 19.66 3.36 8.15
C SER A 49 19.20 4.79 7.92
N ASP A 50 18.59 5.05 6.76
CA ASP A 50 18.06 6.38 6.47
C ASP A 50 16.85 6.71 7.36
N ALA A 51 16.00 5.72 7.65
CA ALA A 51 14.89 5.87 8.58
C ALA A 51 15.40 6.19 10.00
N LYS A 52 16.51 5.56 10.44
CA LYS A 52 17.17 5.87 11.71
C LYS A 52 17.72 7.31 11.72
N THR A 53 18.36 7.72 10.62
CA THR A 53 18.84 9.09 10.46
C THR A 53 17.71 10.12 10.60
N LEU A 54 16.55 9.83 9.98
CA LEU A 54 15.36 10.69 10.11
C LEU A 54 14.79 10.65 11.54
N PHE A 55 14.80 9.50 12.20
CA PHE A 55 14.39 9.37 13.59
C PHE A 55 15.22 10.28 14.51
N ASP A 56 16.56 10.26 14.35
CA ASP A 56 17.48 11.06 15.17
C ASP A 56 17.34 12.56 14.93
N LYS A 57 17.05 12.97 13.69
CA LYS A 57 16.79 14.39 13.34
C LYS A 57 15.47 14.91 13.88
N GLY A 58 14.53 14.03 14.16
CA GLY A 58 13.18 14.41 14.56
C GLY A 58 12.34 14.99 13.40
N GLY A 59 11.14 15.48 13.71
CA GLY A 59 10.23 16.09 12.73
C GLY A 59 9.57 15.10 11.77
N ILE A 60 9.68 13.78 12.03
CA ILE A 60 9.08 12.72 11.22
C ILE A 60 8.11 11.87 12.06
N THR A 61 7.03 11.45 11.44
CA THR A 61 6.07 10.53 12.07
C THR A 61 6.35 9.10 11.63
N PHE A 62 6.56 8.21 12.58
CA PHE A 62 6.57 6.77 12.33
C PHE A 62 5.16 6.20 12.49
N LEU A 63 4.69 5.46 11.48
CA LEU A 63 3.37 4.83 11.46
C LEU A 63 3.53 3.31 11.46
N ASP A 64 3.22 2.68 12.59
CA ASP A 64 3.18 1.22 12.72
C ASP A 64 1.84 0.66 12.27
N VAL A 65 1.84 -0.06 11.14
CA VAL A 65 0.62 -0.67 10.58
C VAL A 65 0.42 -2.13 10.99
N ARG A 66 1.15 -2.57 12.02
CA ARG A 66 0.95 -3.88 12.66
C ARG A 66 -0.29 -3.89 13.54
N THR A 67 -0.65 -5.08 14.02
CA THR A 67 -1.71 -5.21 15.02
C THR A 67 -1.31 -4.53 16.33
N LYS A 68 -2.30 -4.15 17.15
CA LYS A 68 -2.07 -3.57 18.47
C LYS A 68 -1.23 -4.49 19.39
N LYS A 69 -1.41 -5.82 19.26
CA LYS A 69 -0.61 -6.80 19.99
C LYS A 69 0.87 -6.76 19.60
N GLU A 70 1.16 -6.73 18.28
CA GLU A 70 2.54 -6.61 17.79
C GLU A 70 3.20 -5.30 18.22
N TYR A 71 2.45 -4.18 18.18
CA TYR A 71 2.91 -2.86 18.63
C TYR A 71 3.28 -2.87 20.12
N LYS A 72 2.43 -3.42 20.98
CA LYS A 72 2.69 -3.52 22.44
C LYS A 72 3.87 -4.41 22.80
N SER A 73 4.30 -5.29 21.91
CA SER A 73 5.48 -6.17 22.12
C SER A 73 6.80 -5.50 21.73
N GLY A 74 6.75 -4.21 21.43
CA GLY A 74 7.89 -3.38 21.04
C GLY A 74 7.63 -2.66 19.72
N HIS A 75 8.02 -1.40 19.64
CA HIS A 75 7.82 -0.53 18.48
C HIS A 75 8.89 0.58 18.41
N VAL A 76 8.94 1.31 17.30
CA VAL A 76 9.80 2.51 17.18
C VAL A 76 9.29 3.57 18.15
N PRO A 77 10.13 4.15 19.01
CA PRO A 77 9.69 5.12 20.03
C PRO A 77 8.89 6.26 19.43
N GLY A 78 7.75 6.58 20.06
CA GLY A 78 6.84 7.63 19.60
C GLY A 78 6.04 7.29 18.33
N ALA A 79 6.09 6.06 17.82
CA ALA A 79 5.33 5.67 16.64
C ALA A 79 3.83 5.64 16.91
N ILE A 80 3.04 6.10 15.93
CA ILE A 80 1.58 5.98 15.93
C ILE A 80 1.20 4.59 15.47
N ASN A 81 0.40 3.85 16.25
CA ASN A 81 -0.16 2.58 15.80
C ASN A 81 -1.52 2.77 15.12
N LEU A 82 -1.63 2.26 13.90
CA LEU A 82 -2.89 2.12 13.18
C LEU A 82 -2.85 0.89 12.27
N SER A 83 -3.53 -0.17 12.65
CA SER A 83 -3.54 -1.43 11.89
C SER A 83 -3.90 -1.22 10.42
N ARG A 84 -3.23 -1.94 9.50
CA ARG A 84 -3.37 -1.79 8.04
C ARG A 84 -4.83 -1.70 7.57
N GLY A 85 -5.71 -2.52 8.10
CA GLY A 85 -7.14 -2.55 7.71
C GLY A 85 -7.96 -1.35 8.18
N LEU A 86 -7.38 -0.40 8.91
CA LEU A 86 -8.06 0.79 9.41
C LEU A 86 -7.54 2.09 8.78
N ILE A 87 -6.55 2.00 7.89
CA ILE A 87 -5.88 3.18 7.31
C ILE A 87 -6.90 4.11 6.64
N GLU A 88 -7.69 3.58 5.73
CA GLU A 88 -8.65 4.35 4.92
C GLU A 88 -9.65 5.10 5.78
N PHE A 89 -10.03 4.52 6.92
CA PHE A 89 -11.10 5.04 7.78
C PHE A 89 -10.60 5.96 8.90
N LYS A 90 -9.36 5.79 9.35
CA LYS A 90 -8.91 6.42 10.60
C LYS A 90 -7.66 7.27 10.48
N ILE A 91 -6.93 7.21 9.37
CA ILE A 91 -5.65 7.92 9.24
C ILE A 91 -5.82 9.44 9.36
N GLY A 92 -6.87 10.03 8.78
CA GLY A 92 -7.11 11.46 8.85
C GLY A 92 -7.30 12.02 10.27
N LYS A 93 -7.75 11.17 11.22
CA LYS A 93 -7.83 11.53 12.64
C LYS A 93 -6.49 11.40 13.37
N LYS A 94 -5.51 10.68 12.80
CA LYS A 94 -4.19 10.45 13.39
C LYS A 94 -3.13 11.37 12.79
N ILE A 95 -3.17 11.57 11.48
CA ILE A 95 -2.27 12.42 10.73
C ILE A 95 -3.14 13.23 9.76
N ALA A 96 -3.60 14.39 10.18
CA ALA A 96 -4.50 15.24 9.39
C ALA A 96 -3.76 15.94 8.24
N ASP A 97 -2.51 16.33 8.47
CA ASP A 97 -1.68 17.02 7.47
C ASP A 97 -1.21 16.04 6.38
N LYS A 98 -1.67 16.25 5.15
CA LYS A 98 -1.29 15.47 3.98
C LYS A 98 0.16 15.73 3.51
N ASN A 99 0.81 16.78 3.99
CA ASN A 99 2.21 17.10 3.70
C ASN A 99 3.15 16.58 4.79
N ALA A 100 2.64 16.03 5.89
CA ALA A 100 3.47 15.46 6.96
C ALA A 100 4.43 14.41 6.40
N SER A 101 5.67 14.42 6.88
CA SER A 101 6.66 13.38 6.59
C SER A 101 6.37 12.14 7.40
N VAL A 102 6.09 11.02 6.73
CA VAL A 102 5.67 9.77 7.38
C VAL A 102 6.52 8.59 6.91
N VAL A 103 7.08 7.85 7.84
CA VAL A 103 7.70 6.54 7.61
C VAL A 103 6.75 5.45 8.10
N VAL A 104 6.25 4.64 7.16
CA VAL A 104 5.31 3.55 7.45
C VAL A 104 6.08 2.25 7.58
N TYR A 105 5.84 1.49 8.63
CA TYR A 105 6.45 0.18 8.79
C TYR A 105 5.46 -0.88 9.28
N CYS A 106 5.79 -2.14 8.99
CA CYS A 106 5.11 -3.30 9.55
C CYS A 106 6.17 -4.32 10.03
N LYS A 107 5.82 -5.60 10.10
CA LYS A 107 6.77 -6.64 10.53
C LYS A 107 7.98 -6.79 9.59
N SER A 108 7.76 -6.81 8.25
CA SER A 108 8.77 -7.13 7.23
C SER A 108 8.64 -6.38 5.90
N GLY A 109 7.75 -5.37 5.81
CA GLY A 109 7.60 -4.50 4.64
C GLY A 109 6.35 -4.74 3.79
N GLY A 110 5.71 -5.92 3.77
CA GLY A 110 4.56 -6.17 2.90
C GLY A 110 3.32 -5.34 3.24
N ARG A 111 2.85 -5.39 4.48
CA ARG A 111 1.69 -4.60 4.95
C ARG A 111 1.95 -3.08 4.84
N SER A 112 3.19 -2.64 5.11
CA SER A 112 3.55 -1.22 4.99
C SER A 112 3.58 -0.74 3.55
N SER A 113 4.03 -1.56 2.60
CA SER A 113 3.96 -1.21 1.18
C SER A 113 2.52 -0.97 0.73
N LEU A 114 1.60 -1.86 1.08
CA LEU A 114 0.16 -1.69 0.79
C LEU A 114 -0.42 -0.46 1.50
N ALA A 115 -0.06 -0.21 2.76
CA ALA A 115 -0.50 0.97 3.51
C ALA A 115 0.03 2.26 2.88
N THR A 116 1.31 2.31 2.52
CA THR A 116 1.93 3.47 1.87
C THR A 116 1.25 3.76 0.53
N TYR A 117 0.97 2.73 -0.27
CA TYR A 117 0.26 2.90 -1.55
C TYR A 117 -1.16 3.47 -1.34
N THR A 118 -1.87 2.98 -0.33
CA THR A 118 -3.16 3.56 0.07
C THR A 118 -3.02 5.03 0.46
N LEU A 119 -2.03 5.38 1.29
CA LEU A 119 -1.81 6.76 1.75
C LEU A 119 -1.49 7.70 0.58
N VAL A 120 -0.65 7.28 -0.37
CA VAL A 120 -0.36 8.04 -1.59
C VAL A 120 -1.66 8.33 -2.36
N ARG A 121 -2.51 7.31 -2.57
CA ARG A 121 -3.82 7.47 -3.23
C ARG A 121 -4.78 8.36 -2.44
N MET A 122 -4.64 8.43 -1.13
CA MET A 122 -5.39 9.35 -0.26
C MET A 122 -4.83 10.78 -0.25
N GLY A 123 -3.76 11.06 -1.02
CA GLY A 123 -3.18 12.38 -1.19
C GLY A 123 -2.08 12.76 -0.19
N TYR A 124 -1.53 11.81 0.58
CA TYR A 124 -0.34 12.03 1.39
C TYR A 124 0.89 12.10 0.48
N LYS A 125 1.66 13.21 0.57
CA LYS A 125 2.73 13.52 -0.40
C LYS A 125 4.10 13.00 0.03
N ASN A 126 4.37 12.94 1.33
CA ASN A 126 5.70 12.65 1.88
C ASN A 126 5.70 11.35 2.69
N VAL A 127 5.26 10.25 2.06
CA VAL A 127 5.12 8.94 2.71
C VAL A 127 6.10 7.95 2.11
N LYS A 128 6.83 7.22 2.96
CA LYS A 128 7.78 6.17 2.55
C LYS A 128 7.54 4.89 3.32
N SER A 129 7.68 3.73 2.67
CA SER A 129 7.65 2.43 3.33
C SER A 129 9.05 2.02 3.79
N MET A 130 9.23 1.68 5.06
CA MET A 130 10.51 1.23 5.60
C MET A 130 10.82 -0.21 5.18
N ASP A 131 11.92 -0.41 4.45
CA ASP A 131 12.36 -1.72 4.01
C ASP A 131 12.80 -2.60 5.18
N GLY A 132 12.46 -3.89 5.11
CA GLY A 132 12.71 -4.84 6.18
C GLY A 132 11.85 -4.67 7.43
N GLY A 133 11.20 -3.52 7.58
CA GLY A 133 10.25 -3.21 8.65
C GLY A 133 10.82 -3.37 10.06
N TRP A 134 9.94 -3.65 11.02
CA TRP A 134 10.29 -3.85 12.43
C TRP A 134 11.40 -4.88 12.67
N LYS A 135 11.37 -5.99 11.94
CA LYS A 135 12.40 -7.03 12.10
C LYS A 135 13.82 -6.50 11.82
N ALA A 136 13.96 -5.70 10.77
CA ALA A 136 15.26 -5.11 10.42
C ALA A 136 15.67 -4.02 11.40
N TRP A 137 14.74 -3.17 11.85
CA TRP A 137 14.94 -2.14 12.85
C TRP A 137 15.45 -2.73 14.18
N ALA A 138 14.73 -3.71 14.71
CA ALA A 138 15.10 -4.37 15.98
C ALA A 138 16.42 -5.16 15.87
N LYS A 139 16.66 -5.85 14.72
CA LYS A 139 17.92 -6.57 14.48
C LYS A 139 19.12 -5.63 14.40
N ALA A 140 18.95 -4.41 13.93
CA ALA A 140 20.00 -3.39 13.88
C ALA A 140 20.33 -2.79 15.27
N GLY A 141 19.60 -3.17 16.32
CA GLY A 141 19.80 -2.63 17.67
C GLY A 141 19.33 -1.19 17.84
N TYR A 142 18.44 -0.71 16.96
CA TYR A 142 17.91 0.66 17.03
C TYR A 142 16.89 0.83 18.16
N PRO A 143 16.61 2.07 18.62
CA PRO A 143 15.76 2.32 19.77
C PRO A 143 14.40 1.64 19.70
N VAL A 144 13.93 1.11 20.81
CA VAL A 144 12.68 0.36 21.00
C VAL A 144 11.96 0.86 22.24
N GLU A 145 10.65 1.03 22.12
CA GLU A 145 9.70 1.32 23.18
C GLU A 145 8.70 0.19 23.34
#